data_fbe7f19fab6782a36627585778475fd9
#
_entry.id   fbe7f19fab6782a36627585778475fd9
#
_cell.length_a   1.000
_cell.length_b   1.000
_cell.length_c   1.000
_cell.angle_alpha   90.00
_cell.angle_beta   90.00
_cell.angle_gamma   90.00
#
_symmetry.space_group_name_H-M   'P 1'
#
loop_
_entity.id
_entity.type
_entity.pdbx_description
1 polymer ?
#
loop_
_entity_poly.entity_id
_entity_poly.type
_entity_poly.pdbx_seq_one_letter_code
_entity_poly.pdbx_strand_id
1 'polypeptide(L)'
;MSNFRIVLRLALGLGLTPALSGCPLAIVGGLAAAGGAGYAANQERGVGGTANDFSIKTNVQSAWIKADPAMQADLNVTVYEGRTLLTGTAPTPEMKAQAQEITSRVPGVRTVYNEIEVAPPEGAWKSAKDAWITSQVKSDLVFNTHVRSVNYTIETVNSSVYLIGSARSQDELNSATTMARYVAGVKRVVSYVDIRPGEPPGSQPPGTPSPAASEPGPVAPAAAPTTPVEIQKL
;
A
#
# COMPACT_ATOMS: atom_id res chain seq x y z
N MET A 1 48.16 51.55 -19.23
CA MET A 1 49.17 50.60 -18.71
C MET A 1 48.40 49.39 -18.20
N SER A 2 48.43 48.48 -19.03
CA SER A 2 48.94 47.11 -19.04
C SER A 2 47.96 46.11 -18.42
N ASN A 3 47.19 45.48 -19.27
CA ASN A 3 47.25 44.05 -19.65
C ASN A 3 47.47 43.06 -18.48
N PHE A 4 46.46 42.26 -18.21
CA PHE A 4 46.66 40.83 -18.08
C PHE A 4 45.40 40.06 -18.48
N ARG A 5 45.34 39.63 -19.73
CA ARG A 5 44.43 38.60 -20.26
C ARG A 5 45.05 37.26 -19.88
N ILE A 6 44.38 36.45 -19.09
CA ILE A 6 44.62 35.01 -19.08
C ILE A 6 43.34 34.30 -19.43
N VAL A 7 43.34 33.83 -20.67
CA VAL A 7 42.46 32.86 -21.25
C VAL A 7 42.83 31.50 -20.63
N LEU A 8 41.90 30.83 -19.93
CA LEU A 8 42.00 29.40 -19.80
C LEU A 8 40.64 28.80 -20.22
N ARG A 9 40.62 28.40 -21.47
CA ARG A 9 39.63 27.47 -22.01
C ARG A 9 40.01 26.09 -21.49
N LEU A 10 39.15 25.45 -20.74
CA LEU A 10 39.09 24.00 -20.72
C LEU A 10 37.65 23.61 -20.91
N ALA A 11 37.35 23.24 -22.15
CA ALA A 11 36.17 22.46 -22.49
C ALA A 11 36.34 21.08 -21.96
N LEU A 12 35.40 20.59 -21.19
CA LEU A 12 35.05 19.17 -21.22
C LEU A 12 33.54 19.07 -20.98
N GLY A 13 32.85 18.86 -22.07
CA GLY A 13 31.46 18.55 -22.10
C GLY A 13 31.22 17.18 -21.48
N LEU A 14 30.30 17.10 -20.54
CA LEU A 14 29.49 15.92 -20.36
C LEU A 14 28.07 16.43 -20.18
N GLY A 15 27.36 16.48 -21.30
CA GLY A 15 25.93 16.71 -21.33
C GLY A 15 25.21 15.55 -20.63
N LEU A 16 24.84 15.76 -19.38
CA LEU A 16 23.87 14.91 -18.71
C LEU A 16 22.53 15.65 -18.78
N THR A 17 21.85 15.52 -19.91
CA THR A 17 20.45 15.90 -20.03
C THR A 17 19.61 14.88 -19.26
N PRO A 18 18.91 15.24 -18.19
CA PRO A 18 17.85 14.39 -17.68
C PRO A 18 16.64 14.56 -18.61
N ALA A 19 16.51 13.65 -19.57
CA ALA A 19 15.25 13.47 -20.26
C ALA A 19 14.26 12.82 -19.29
N LEU A 20 13.63 13.62 -18.42
CA LEU A 20 12.41 13.24 -17.73
C LEU A 20 11.23 13.40 -18.70
N SER A 21 11.18 12.53 -19.67
CA SER A 21 9.96 12.32 -20.45
C SER A 21 9.12 11.28 -19.72
N GLY A 22 8.06 11.76 -19.09
CA GLY A 22 7.12 10.93 -18.34
C GLY A 22 6.49 9.86 -19.22
N CYS A 23 6.72 8.61 -18.85
CA CYS A 23 5.88 7.48 -19.24
C CYS A 23 5.44 6.75 -17.98
N PRO A 24 4.16 6.71 -17.65
CA PRO A 24 3.65 5.90 -16.53
C PRO A 24 3.89 4.39 -16.71
N LEU A 25 4.28 3.96 -17.91
CA LEU A 25 4.63 2.56 -18.18
C LEU A 25 5.99 2.13 -17.59
N ALA A 26 6.88 3.06 -17.26
CA ALA A 26 8.21 2.72 -16.72
C ALA A 26 8.16 2.18 -15.28
N ILE A 27 7.06 2.43 -14.54
CA ILE A 27 6.91 1.95 -13.16
C ILE A 27 6.68 0.44 -13.12
N VAL A 28 5.99 -0.13 -14.10
CA VAL A 28 5.79 -1.59 -14.17
C VAL A 28 7.10 -2.29 -14.56
N GLY A 29 7.89 -1.70 -15.46
CA GLY A 29 9.22 -2.20 -15.82
C GLY A 29 10.27 -1.98 -14.72
N GLY A 30 10.19 -0.89 -13.97
CA GLY A 30 11.11 -0.55 -12.87
C GLY A 30 10.96 -1.44 -11.65
N LEU A 31 9.78 -1.93 -11.34
CA LEU A 31 9.54 -2.93 -10.30
C LEU A 31 10.21 -4.28 -10.64
N ALA A 32 10.23 -4.66 -11.90
CA ALA A 32 10.91 -5.88 -12.36
C ALA A 32 12.45 -5.72 -12.33
N ALA A 33 12.98 -4.52 -12.62
CA ALA A 33 14.42 -4.29 -12.70
C ALA A 33 15.10 -4.02 -11.35
N ALA A 34 14.37 -3.59 -10.31
CA ALA A 34 14.91 -3.16 -9.03
C ALA A 34 14.53 -4.05 -7.83
N GLY A 35 14.44 -5.35 -8.01
CA GLY A 35 14.12 -6.28 -6.90
C GLY A 35 12.64 -6.37 -6.54
N GLY A 36 11.77 -5.60 -7.19
CA GLY A 36 10.32 -5.61 -6.95
C GLY A 36 9.67 -6.95 -7.32
N ALA A 37 10.14 -7.63 -8.35
CA ALA A 37 9.67 -8.96 -8.70
C ALA A 37 10.07 -10.00 -7.64
N GLY A 38 11.27 -9.90 -7.08
CA GLY A 38 11.72 -10.75 -5.97
C GLY A 38 10.91 -10.52 -4.70
N TYR A 39 10.56 -9.26 -4.40
CA TYR A 39 9.69 -8.92 -3.27
C TYR A 39 8.29 -9.50 -3.46
N ALA A 40 7.67 -9.29 -4.64
CA ALA A 40 6.34 -9.79 -4.96
C ALA A 40 6.28 -11.33 -4.97
N ALA A 41 7.34 -12.00 -5.45
CA ALA A 41 7.42 -13.47 -5.45
C ALA A 41 7.50 -14.06 -4.03
N ASN A 42 8.00 -13.30 -3.05
CA ASN A 42 8.09 -13.75 -1.66
C ASN A 42 6.81 -13.48 -0.85
N GLN A 43 5.84 -12.74 -1.41
CA GLN A 43 4.53 -12.56 -0.78
C GLN A 43 3.64 -13.78 -1.01
N GLU A 44 2.75 -14.10 -0.07
CA GLU A 44 1.79 -15.20 -0.23
C GLU A 44 0.88 -15.03 -1.46
N ARG A 45 0.50 -13.78 -1.78
CA ARG A 45 -0.30 -13.47 -2.99
C ARG A 45 0.48 -13.61 -4.31
N GLY A 46 1.82 -13.73 -4.25
CA GLY A 46 2.68 -13.87 -5.40
C GLY A 46 2.69 -12.68 -6.36
N VAL A 47 3.41 -12.82 -7.48
CA VAL A 47 3.53 -11.76 -8.50
C VAL A 47 2.18 -11.45 -9.16
N GLY A 48 1.39 -12.47 -9.48
CA GLY A 48 0.08 -12.30 -10.11
C GLY A 48 -0.92 -11.54 -9.21
N GLY A 49 -0.99 -11.91 -7.93
CA GLY A 49 -1.84 -11.19 -6.98
C GLY A 49 -1.40 -9.75 -6.78
N THR A 50 -0.10 -9.50 -6.70
CA THR A 50 0.45 -8.14 -6.58
C THR A 50 0.13 -7.29 -7.81
N ALA A 51 0.24 -7.84 -9.02
CA ALA A 51 -0.10 -7.14 -10.26
C ALA A 51 -1.60 -6.84 -10.35
N ASN A 52 -2.45 -7.78 -9.93
CA ASN A 52 -3.89 -7.58 -9.88
C ASN A 52 -4.27 -6.46 -8.90
N ASP A 53 -3.72 -6.49 -7.68
CA ASP A 53 -3.96 -5.45 -6.68
C ASP A 53 -3.49 -4.06 -7.13
N PHE A 54 -2.36 -3.99 -7.84
CA PHE A 54 -1.90 -2.75 -8.44
C PHE A 54 -2.88 -2.22 -9.50
N SER A 55 -3.43 -3.13 -10.34
CA SER A 55 -4.45 -2.78 -11.33
C SER A 55 -5.72 -2.23 -10.66
N ILE A 56 -6.22 -2.90 -9.62
CA ILE A 56 -7.37 -2.44 -8.83
C ILE A 56 -7.09 -1.06 -8.24
N LYS A 57 -5.94 -0.86 -7.60
CA LYS A 57 -5.53 0.43 -7.02
C LYS A 57 -5.58 1.54 -8.07
N THR A 58 -4.98 1.31 -9.24
CA THR A 58 -4.93 2.29 -10.33
C THR A 58 -6.32 2.62 -10.87
N ASN A 59 -7.19 1.61 -11.00
CA ASN A 59 -8.57 1.80 -11.44
C ASN A 59 -9.39 2.60 -10.43
N VAL A 60 -9.23 2.35 -9.12
CA VAL A 60 -9.89 3.14 -8.07
C VAL A 60 -9.44 4.60 -8.15
N GLN A 61 -8.12 4.84 -8.19
CA GLN A 61 -7.57 6.20 -8.29
C GLN A 61 -8.07 6.93 -9.53
N SER A 62 -8.10 6.24 -10.68
CA SER A 62 -8.63 6.82 -11.93
C SER A 62 -10.12 7.14 -11.83
N ALA A 63 -10.91 6.31 -11.14
CA ALA A 63 -12.32 6.55 -10.93
C ALA A 63 -12.56 7.73 -9.98
N TRP A 64 -11.75 7.89 -8.93
CA TRP A 64 -11.80 9.04 -8.04
C TRP A 64 -11.47 10.34 -8.77
N ILE A 65 -10.37 10.37 -9.55
CA ILE A 65 -9.98 11.58 -10.33
C ILE A 65 -11.09 12.00 -11.28
N LYS A 66 -11.79 11.05 -11.91
CA LYS A 66 -12.90 11.34 -12.82
C LYS A 66 -14.12 11.91 -12.10
N ALA A 67 -14.37 11.49 -10.86
CA ALA A 67 -15.50 11.95 -10.07
C ALA A 67 -15.19 13.30 -9.40
N ASP A 68 -14.05 13.41 -8.73
CA ASP A 68 -13.55 14.62 -8.09
C ASP A 68 -12.02 14.53 -7.94
N PRO A 69 -11.25 15.38 -8.63
CA PRO A 69 -9.79 15.41 -8.50
C PRO A 69 -9.28 15.66 -7.08
N ALA A 70 -10.08 16.32 -6.22
CA ALA A 70 -9.71 16.56 -4.82
C ALA A 70 -9.58 15.27 -4.02
N MET A 71 -10.33 14.22 -4.38
CA MET A 71 -10.20 12.91 -3.73
C MET A 71 -8.78 12.35 -3.83
N GLN A 72 -8.10 12.56 -4.95
CA GLN A 72 -6.74 12.05 -5.16
C GLN A 72 -5.70 12.78 -4.32
N ALA A 73 -5.95 14.01 -3.90
CA ALA A 73 -4.99 14.80 -3.13
C ALA A 73 -4.94 14.35 -1.66
N ASP A 74 -6.08 14.02 -1.07
CA ASP A 74 -6.23 13.84 0.37
C ASP A 74 -6.57 12.39 0.78
N LEU A 75 -6.95 11.55 -0.18
CA LEU A 75 -7.30 10.15 0.06
C LEU A 75 -6.25 9.19 -0.48
N ASN A 76 -6.06 8.09 0.23
CA ASN A 76 -5.19 6.99 -0.20
C ASN A 76 -5.98 5.68 -0.29
N VAL A 77 -5.56 4.82 -1.22
CA VAL A 77 -6.11 3.48 -1.42
C VAL A 77 -5.01 2.44 -1.38
N THR A 78 -5.19 1.45 -0.54
CA THR A 78 -4.31 0.29 -0.41
C THR A 78 -5.10 -0.98 -0.69
N VAL A 79 -4.56 -1.85 -1.53
CA VAL A 79 -5.22 -3.09 -1.94
C VAL A 79 -4.36 -4.29 -1.58
N TYR A 80 -4.98 -5.28 -0.97
CA TYR A 80 -4.38 -6.58 -0.70
C TYR A 80 -5.38 -7.68 -1.05
N GLU A 81 -5.13 -8.42 -2.14
CA GLU A 81 -6.01 -9.47 -2.67
C GLU A 81 -7.46 -9.02 -2.87
N GLY A 82 -7.65 -7.82 -3.44
CA GLY A 82 -8.96 -7.22 -3.67
C GLY A 82 -9.64 -6.65 -2.42
N ARG A 83 -9.08 -6.84 -1.23
CA ARG A 83 -9.49 -6.12 -0.02
C ARG A 83 -8.89 -4.72 -0.08
N THR A 84 -9.73 -3.73 -0.04
CA THR A 84 -9.37 -2.35 -0.31
C THR A 84 -9.56 -1.51 0.94
N LEU A 85 -8.48 -0.94 1.43
CA LEU A 85 -8.46 -0.02 2.55
C LEU A 85 -8.38 1.41 2.02
N LEU A 86 -9.34 2.25 2.41
CA LEU A 86 -9.39 3.67 2.13
C LEU A 86 -8.98 4.43 3.37
N THR A 87 -7.99 5.32 3.23
CA THR A 87 -7.48 6.15 4.32
C THR A 87 -7.33 7.60 3.85
N GLY A 88 -6.95 8.48 4.75
CA GLY A 88 -6.81 9.91 4.47
C GLY A 88 -7.90 10.74 5.13
N THR A 89 -8.04 11.98 4.69
CA THR A 89 -9.02 12.92 5.23
C THR A 89 -9.96 13.42 4.14
N ALA A 90 -11.25 13.41 4.42
CA ALA A 90 -12.26 14.00 3.57
C ALA A 90 -12.86 15.23 4.27
N PRO A 91 -13.00 16.37 3.58
CA PRO A 91 -13.58 17.57 4.18
C PRO A 91 -15.04 17.39 4.57
N THR A 92 -15.76 16.45 3.94
CA THR A 92 -17.17 16.22 4.20
C THR A 92 -17.50 14.72 4.28
N PRO A 93 -18.57 14.35 5.02
CA PRO A 93 -19.07 12.97 5.06
C PRO A 93 -19.50 12.45 3.69
N GLU A 94 -19.99 13.33 2.82
CA GLU A 94 -20.44 12.99 1.47
C GLU A 94 -19.26 12.52 0.61
N MET A 95 -18.13 13.19 0.66
CA MET A 95 -16.90 12.77 -0.05
C MET A 95 -16.43 11.41 0.46
N LYS A 96 -16.44 11.18 1.78
CA LYS A 96 -16.13 9.87 2.37
C LYS A 96 -17.04 8.76 1.83
N ALA A 97 -18.34 9.01 1.81
CA ALA A 97 -19.33 8.04 1.29
C ALA A 97 -19.15 7.81 -0.21
N GLN A 98 -18.96 8.87 -0.99
CA GLN A 98 -18.75 8.82 -2.44
C GLN A 98 -17.48 8.03 -2.79
N ALA A 99 -16.37 8.26 -2.07
CA ALA A 99 -15.13 7.51 -2.26
C ALA A 99 -15.33 6.00 -2.06
N GLN A 100 -16.08 5.59 -1.03
CA GLN A 100 -16.42 4.20 -0.79
C GLN A 100 -17.31 3.63 -1.91
N GLU A 101 -18.35 4.37 -2.32
CA GLU A 101 -19.29 3.94 -3.35
C GLU A 101 -18.57 3.72 -4.69
N ILE A 102 -17.74 4.68 -5.11
CA ILE A 102 -16.95 4.56 -6.33
C ILE A 102 -16.02 3.35 -6.26
N THR A 103 -15.31 3.18 -5.13
CA THR A 103 -14.39 2.07 -4.94
C THR A 103 -15.06 0.71 -5.02
N SER A 104 -16.24 0.56 -4.41
CA SER A 104 -16.96 -0.71 -4.39
C SER A 104 -17.43 -1.18 -5.77
N ARG A 105 -17.53 -0.27 -6.74
CA ARG A 105 -17.91 -0.58 -8.13
C ARG A 105 -16.75 -0.96 -9.04
N VAL A 106 -15.52 -0.83 -8.55
CA VAL A 106 -14.33 -1.16 -9.36
C VAL A 106 -14.17 -2.68 -9.46
N PRO A 107 -14.04 -3.23 -10.68
CA PRO A 107 -13.83 -4.66 -10.86
C PRO A 107 -12.61 -5.17 -10.09
N GLY A 108 -12.78 -6.30 -9.40
CA GLY A 108 -11.73 -6.92 -8.58
C GLY A 108 -11.74 -6.49 -7.10
N VAL A 109 -12.45 -5.42 -6.74
CA VAL A 109 -12.67 -5.06 -5.33
C VAL A 109 -13.62 -6.07 -4.70
N ARG A 110 -13.18 -6.69 -3.60
CA ARG A 110 -13.98 -7.69 -2.85
C ARG A 110 -14.60 -7.10 -1.60
N THR A 111 -13.84 -6.27 -0.90
CA THR A 111 -14.27 -5.65 0.36
C THR A 111 -13.66 -4.25 0.44
N VAL A 112 -14.40 -3.29 0.96
CA VAL A 112 -13.93 -1.93 1.20
C VAL A 112 -13.97 -1.64 2.69
N TYR A 113 -12.79 -1.33 3.26
CA TYR A 113 -12.62 -0.81 4.60
C TYR A 113 -12.46 0.70 4.52
N ASN A 114 -13.44 1.45 4.99
CA ASN A 114 -13.46 2.90 4.87
C ASN A 114 -13.02 3.58 6.18
N GLU A 115 -11.73 3.79 6.30
CA GLU A 115 -11.06 4.47 7.42
C GLU A 115 -10.75 5.96 7.09
N ILE A 116 -11.44 6.54 6.10
CA ILE A 116 -11.33 7.96 5.81
C ILE A 116 -11.87 8.75 7.00
N GLU A 117 -11.08 9.67 7.54
CA GLU A 117 -11.51 10.59 8.59
C GLU A 117 -12.19 11.81 7.97
N VAL A 118 -13.30 12.26 8.58
CA VAL A 118 -13.93 13.52 8.17
C VAL A 118 -13.27 14.65 8.94
N ALA A 119 -12.36 15.34 8.27
CA ALA A 119 -11.57 16.43 8.83
C ALA A 119 -11.06 17.34 7.71
N PRO A 120 -10.67 18.58 8.01
CA PRO A 120 -9.95 19.42 7.07
C PRO A 120 -8.68 18.73 6.57
N PRO A 121 -8.19 19.04 5.33
CA PRO A 121 -6.96 18.47 4.80
C PRO A 121 -5.78 18.62 5.76
N GLU A 122 -4.96 17.58 5.85
CA GLU A 122 -3.81 17.56 6.75
C GLU A 122 -2.69 18.48 6.27
N GLY A 123 -2.04 19.14 7.22
CA GLY A 123 -0.83 19.91 6.91
C GLY A 123 0.39 18.99 6.68
N ALA A 124 1.36 19.46 5.92
CA ALA A 124 2.59 18.75 5.56
C ALA A 124 3.35 18.17 6.77
N TRP A 125 3.28 18.80 7.93
CA TRP A 125 3.91 18.30 9.16
C TRP A 125 3.30 17.01 9.67
N LYS A 126 1.98 16.87 9.62
CA LYS A 126 1.29 15.64 10.01
C LYS A 126 1.66 14.49 9.07
N SER A 127 1.64 14.74 7.76
CA SER A 127 2.03 13.76 6.75
C SER A 127 3.49 13.30 6.92
N ALA A 128 4.42 14.19 7.28
CA ALA A 128 5.80 13.84 7.56
C ALA A 128 5.94 12.95 8.80
N LYS A 129 5.18 13.26 9.86
CA LYS A 129 5.14 12.43 11.08
C LYS A 129 4.59 11.03 10.79
N ASP A 130 3.51 10.94 10.03
CA ASP A 130 2.89 9.66 9.68
C ASP A 130 3.79 8.82 8.78
N ALA A 131 4.50 9.44 7.83
CA ALA A 131 5.52 8.78 7.02
C ALA A 131 6.68 8.23 7.89
N TRP A 132 7.12 8.98 8.90
CA TRP A 132 8.13 8.52 9.84
C TRP A 132 7.62 7.32 10.65
N ILE A 133 6.41 7.37 11.21
CA ILE A 133 5.79 6.26 11.94
C ILE A 133 5.73 5.02 11.04
N THR A 134 5.23 5.16 9.81
CA THR A 134 5.16 4.06 8.83
C THR A 134 6.53 3.42 8.61
N SER A 135 7.57 4.25 8.47
CA SER A 135 8.95 3.79 8.28
C SER A 135 9.46 2.99 9.46
N GLN A 136 9.21 3.47 10.70
CA GLN A 136 9.60 2.76 11.92
C GLN A 136 8.88 1.42 12.05
N VAL A 137 7.56 1.39 11.88
CA VAL A 137 6.79 0.15 11.93
C VAL A 137 7.30 -0.85 10.89
N LYS A 138 7.53 -0.42 9.65
CA LYS A 138 8.10 -1.29 8.59
C LYS A 138 9.46 -1.83 8.98
N SER A 139 10.33 -0.99 9.52
CA SER A 139 11.66 -1.39 10.00
C SER A 139 11.57 -2.45 11.09
N ASP A 140 10.76 -2.21 12.12
CA ASP A 140 10.60 -3.12 13.24
C ASP A 140 10.04 -4.49 12.78
N LEU A 141 9.07 -4.50 11.86
CA LEU A 141 8.54 -5.74 11.29
C LEU A 141 9.58 -6.51 10.47
N VAL A 142 10.43 -5.81 9.71
CA VAL A 142 11.48 -6.45 8.88
C VAL A 142 12.54 -7.12 9.75
N PHE A 143 12.92 -6.50 10.86
CA PHE A 143 13.92 -7.05 11.77
C PHE A 143 13.38 -8.12 12.72
N ASN A 144 12.08 -8.34 12.75
CA ASN A 144 11.48 -9.36 13.59
C ASN A 144 11.37 -10.71 12.86
N THR A 145 12.03 -11.72 13.37
CA THR A 145 12.08 -13.07 12.78
C THR A 145 10.76 -13.85 12.88
N HIS A 146 9.87 -13.43 13.76
CA HIS A 146 8.55 -14.08 13.96
C HIS A 146 7.46 -13.53 13.04
N VAL A 147 7.73 -12.37 12.39
CA VAL A 147 6.77 -11.71 11.49
C VAL A 147 7.26 -11.79 10.05
N ARG A 148 6.42 -12.28 9.16
CA ARG A 148 6.70 -12.26 7.72
C ARG A 148 6.31 -10.91 7.13
N SER A 149 7.14 -9.90 7.34
CA SER A 149 6.88 -8.49 7.03
C SER A 149 6.45 -8.24 5.58
N VAL A 150 6.88 -9.07 4.63
CA VAL A 150 6.49 -8.97 3.20
C VAL A 150 5.00 -9.15 2.94
N ASN A 151 4.28 -9.80 3.85
CA ASN A 151 2.84 -10.05 3.75
C ASN A 151 2.01 -8.93 4.38
N TYR A 152 2.64 -7.91 4.94
CA TYR A 152 1.96 -6.78 5.56
C TYR A 152 2.15 -5.52 4.73
N THR A 153 1.06 -4.81 4.48
CA THR A 153 1.07 -3.43 4.00
C THR A 153 0.66 -2.52 5.15
N ILE A 154 1.42 -1.44 5.35
CA ILE A 154 1.29 -0.55 6.49
C ILE A 154 1.01 0.84 5.97
N GLU A 155 -0.06 1.42 6.46
CA GLU A 155 -0.45 2.81 6.24
C GLU A 155 -0.59 3.52 7.58
N THR A 156 -0.22 4.79 7.63
CA THR A 156 -0.42 5.61 8.83
C THR A 156 -1.11 6.90 8.45
N VAL A 157 -2.20 7.21 9.14
CA VAL A 157 -2.95 8.46 8.99
C VAL A 157 -3.31 8.97 10.38
N ASN A 158 -3.02 10.22 10.66
CA ASN A 158 -3.29 10.87 11.96
C ASN A 158 -2.73 10.10 13.16
N SER A 159 -1.55 9.48 13.00
CA SER A 159 -0.92 8.62 14.01
C SER A 159 -1.69 7.31 14.28
N SER A 160 -2.69 6.98 13.48
CA SER A 160 -3.35 5.68 13.46
C SER A 160 -2.65 4.79 12.43
N VAL A 161 -2.17 3.63 12.87
CA VAL A 161 -1.50 2.65 12.01
C VAL A 161 -2.51 1.62 11.56
N TYR A 162 -2.59 1.41 10.26
CA TYR A 162 -3.44 0.40 9.63
C TYR A 162 -2.56 -0.70 9.04
N LEU A 163 -2.85 -1.94 9.42
CA LEU A 163 -2.19 -3.14 8.90
C LEU A 163 -3.17 -3.88 8.00
N ILE A 164 -2.81 -4.14 6.75
CA ILE A 164 -3.57 -4.99 5.83
C ILE A 164 -2.65 -6.04 5.24
N GLY A 165 -3.10 -7.30 5.17
CA GLY A 165 -2.23 -8.36 4.70
C GLY A 165 -2.70 -9.74 5.11
N SER A 166 -1.73 -10.66 5.26
CA SER A 166 -1.94 -12.00 5.81
C SER A 166 -0.90 -12.34 6.87
N ALA A 167 -1.31 -13.08 7.89
CA ALA A 167 -0.48 -13.66 8.94
C ALA A 167 -0.62 -15.17 8.95
N ARG A 168 0.45 -15.90 9.25
CA ARG A 168 0.44 -17.37 9.34
C ARG A 168 -0.22 -17.89 10.62
N SER A 169 -0.26 -17.05 11.65
CA SER A 169 -0.84 -17.40 12.95
C SER A 169 -1.31 -16.16 13.70
N GLN A 170 -2.14 -16.39 14.72
CA GLN A 170 -2.55 -15.34 15.65
C GLN A 170 -1.34 -14.74 16.39
N ASP A 171 -0.34 -15.55 16.73
CA ASP A 171 0.87 -15.10 17.44
C ASP A 171 1.71 -14.16 16.56
N GLU A 172 1.81 -14.44 15.25
CA GLU A 172 2.44 -13.54 14.32
C GLU A 172 1.70 -12.19 14.26
N LEU A 173 0.38 -12.22 14.14
CA LEU A 173 -0.45 -11.01 14.13
C LEU A 173 -0.33 -10.23 15.44
N ASN A 174 -0.35 -10.91 16.58
CA ASN A 174 -0.16 -10.31 17.90
C ASN A 174 1.21 -9.63 18.01
N SER A 175 2.26 -10.27 17.51
CA SER A 175 3.61 -9.72 17.47
C SER A 175 3.66 -8.47 16.62
N ALA A 176 3.11 -8.52 15.40
CA ALA A 176 3.08 -7.37 14.48
C ALA A 176 2.32 -6.17 15.05
N THR A 177 1.13 -6.42 15.61
CA THR A 177 0.31 -5.36 16.20
C THR A 177 0.93 -4.78 17.46
N THR A 178 1.56 -5.59 18.29
CA THR A 178 2.27 -5.16 19.50
C THR A 178 3.43 -4.25 19.12
N MET A 179 4.27 -4.65 18.15
CA MET A 179 5.38 -3.83 17.69
C MET A 179 4.91 -2.49 17.14
N ALA A 180 3.87 -2.48 16.30
CA ALA A 180 3.31 -1.25 15.76
C ALA A 180 2.82 -0.29 16.87
N ARG A 181 2.29 -0.82 17.98
CA ARG A 181 1.84 -0.02 19.12
C ARG A 181 2.98 0.66 19.89
N TYR A 182 4.13 0.01 19.97
CA TYR A 182 5.28 0.54 20.72
C TYR A 182 6.06 1.61 19.95
N VAL A 183 5.80 1.80 18.65
CA VAL A 183 6.42 2.89 17.91
C VAL A 183 5.98 4.23 18.47
N ALA A 184 6.95 5.10 18.74
CA ALA A 184 6.68 6.41 19.30
C ALA A 184 5.73 7.22 18.40
N GLY A 185 4.74 7.86 19.01
CA GLY A 185 3.77 8.68 18.30
C GLY A 185 2.56 7.94 17.73
N VAL A 186 2.52 6.61 17.77
CA VAL A 186 1.33 5.81 17.42
C VAL A 186 0.26 5.97 18.49
N LYS A 187 -0.95 6.31 18.07
CA LYS A 187 -2.12 6.45 18.94
C LYS A 187 -3.00 5.21 18.91
N ARG A 188 -3.15 4.61 17.73
CA ARG A 188 -4.06 3.48 17.49
C ARG A 188 -3.45 2.55 16.45
N VAL A 189 -3.72 1.26 16.59
CA VAL A 189 -3.41 0.25 15.55
C VAL A 189 -4.70 -0.48 15.19
N VAL A 190 -5.01 -0.50 13.90
CA VAL A 190 -6.17 -1.21 13.32
C VAL A 190 -5.64 -2.29 12.39
N SER A 191 -6.16 -3.50 12.50
CA SER A 191 -5.70 -4.64 11.71
C SER A 191 -6.81 -5.20 10.83
N TYR A 192 -6.53 -5.26 9.54
CA TYR A 192 -7.30 -5.93 8.49
C TYR A 192 -6.49 -7.11 7.91
N VAL A 193 -5.78 -7.82 8.79
CA VAL A 193 -4.91 -8.94 8.44
C VAL A 193 -5.68 -10.25 8.60
N ASP A 194 -5.74 -11.06 7.54
CA ASP A 194 -6.31 -12.40 7.60
C ASP A 194 -5.30 -13.37 8.17
N ILE A 195 -5.79 -14.28 9.02
CA ILE A 195 -4.97 -15.39 9.51
C ILE A 195 -5.11 -16.55 8.54
N ARG A 196 -3.98 -16.92 7.93
CA ARG A 196 -3.87 -18.09 7.07
C ARG A 196 -2.85 -19.02 7.69
N PRO A 197 -3.29 -20.16 8.27
CA PRO A 197 -2.37 -21.19 8.74
C PRO A 197 -1.49 -21.60 7.54
N GLY A 198 -0.21 -21.18 7.60
CA GLY A 198 0.63 -21.15 6.41
C GLY A 198 1.11 -22.52 6.01
N GLU A 199 1.13 -22.78 4.75
CA GLU A 199 2.07 -23.67 4.10
C GLU A 199 3.51 -23.19 4.38
N PRO A 200 4.46 -24.08 4.74
CA PRO A 200 5.83 -23.68 5.03
C PRO A 200 6.46 -22.93 3.85
N PRO A 201 7.36 -21.95 4.10
CA PRO A 201 8.02 -21.24 3.03
C PRO A 201 8.75 -22.25 2.11
N GLY A 202 8.33 -22.33 0.85
CA GLY A 202 8.98 -23.16 -0.15
C GLY A 202 8.17 -24.27 -0.77
N SER A 203 6.89 -24.45 -0.42
CA SER A 203 6.05 -25.53 -0.95
C SER A 203 5.25 -25.19 -2.21
N GLN A 204 5.45 -24.02 -2.81
CA GLN A 204 4.89 -23.76 -4.14
C GLN A 204 5.84 -24.30 -5.21
N PRO A 205 5.47 -25.40 -5.91
CA PRO A 205 6.27 -25.86 -7.04
C PRO A 205 6.29 -24.75 -8.12
N PRO A 206 7.44 -24.48 -8.75
CA PRO A 206 7.49 -23.53 -9.84
C PRO A 206 6.64 -24.09 -11.00
N GLY A 207 5.57 -23.37 -11.35
CA GLY A 207 4.93 -23.56 -12.64
C GLY A 207 3.64 -24.36 -12.69
N THR A 208 2.77 -24.35 -11.70
CA THR A 208 1.39 -24.78 -11.94
C THR A 208 0.63 -23.62 -12.60
N PRO A 209 0.22 -23.74 -13.89
CA PRO A 209 -0.63 -22.72 -14.49
C PRO A 209 -1.94 -22.69 -13.72
N SER A 210 -2.34 -21.48 -13.30
CA SER A 210 -3.67 -21.22 -12.75
C SER A 210 -4.72 -21.84 -13.67
N PRO A 211 -5.65 -22.68 -13.18
CA PRO A 211 -6.72 -23.16 -14.03
C PRO A 211 -7.49 -21.95 -14.53
N ALA A 212 -7.53 -21.80 -15.85
CA ALA A 212 -8.35 -20.85 -16.55
C ALA A 212 -9.78 -20.94 -16.05
N ALA A 213 -10.40 -19.77 -15.91
CA ALA A 213 -11.77 -19.52 -15.54
C ALA A 213 -12.71 -20.70 -15.84
N SER A 214 -13.09 -21.41 -14.79
CA SER A 214 -14.24 -22.31 -14.83
C SER A 214 -15.45 -21.54 -14.32
N GLU A 215 -16.55 -21.70 -15.02
CA GLU A 215 -17.86 -21.08 -14.94
C GLU A 215 -18.39 -20.73 -13.52
N PRO A 216 -19.28 -19.75 -13.42
CA PRO A 216 -19.83 -19.33 -12.13
C PRO A 216 -20.74 -20.44 -11.57
N GLY A 217 -20.23 -21.16 -10.59
CA GLY A 217 -21.02 -22.00 -9.72
C GLY A 217 -21.90 -21.16 -8.77
N PRO A 218 -22.95 -21.74 -8.21
CA PRO A 218 -23.95 -20.99 -7.44
C PRO A 218 -23.34 -20.29 -6.24
N VAL A 219 -23.65 -19.02 -6.12
CA VAL A 219 -23.25 -18.10 -5.06
C VAL A 219 -23.66 -18.67 -3.70
N ALA A 220 -22.69 -19.11 -2.92
CA ALA A 220 -22.89 -19.35 -1.50
C ALA A 220 -23.08 -18.01 -0.77
N PRO A 221 -23.94 -17.95 0.26
CA PRO A 221 -24.19 -16.71 0.99
C PRO A 221 -22.89 -16.18 1.60
N ALA A 222 -22.65 -14.89 1.39
CA ALA A 222 -21.50 -14.16 1.90
C ALA A 222 -21.28 -14.43 3.39
N ALA A 223 -20.10 -14.91 3.73
CA ALA A 223 -19.67 -14.96 5.11
C ALA A 223 -19.70 -13.52 5.68
N ALA A 224 -20.23 -13.38 6.88
CA ALA A 224 -20.34 -12.13 7.58
C ALA A 224 -18.97 -11.42 7.64
N PRO A 225 -18.92 -10.08 7.48
CA PRO A 225 -17.67 -9.35 7.53
C PRO A 225 -17.00 -9.59 8.88
N THR A 226 -15.77 -10.07 8.83
CA THR A 226 -14.92 -10.17 10.02
C THR A 226 -14.73 -8.77 10.57
N THR A 227 -15.23 -8.51 11.75
CA THR A 227 -15.10 -7.21 12.43
C THR A 227 -13.62 -6.88 12.60
N PRO A 228 -13.17 -5.67 12.25
CA PRO A 228 -11.79 -5.29 12.48
C PRO A 228 -11.45 -5.33 13.96
N VAL A 229 -10.32 -5.93 14.30
CA VAL A 229 -9.81 -5.86 15.68
C VAL A 229 -9.16 -4.50 15.86
N GLU A 230 -9.89 -3.58 16.46
CA GLU A 230 -9.36 -2.30 16.87
C GLU A 230 -8.61 -2.48 18.19
N ILE A 231 -7.31 -2.21 18.15
CA ILE A 231 -6.46 -2.32 19.33
C ILE A 231 -5.98 -0.92 19.69
N GLN A 232 -6.60 -0.30 20.68
CA GLN A 232 -6.21 1.02 21.18
C GLN A 232 -4.99 0.93 22.11
N LYS A 233 -4.15 1.95 22.06
CA LYS A 233 -3.07 2.16 23.02
C LYS A 233 -3.70 2.71 24.31
N LEU A 234 -3.44 2.08 25.43
CA LEU A 234 -3.72 2.60 26.76
C LEU A 234 -2.74 3.69 27.14
#